data_0e07ef26195c42c6967dfed24848e8dd
#
_entry.id   0e07ef26195c42c6967dfed24848e8dd
#
_cell.length_a   1.000
_cell.length_b   1.000
_cell.length_c   1.000
_cell.angle_alpha   90.00
_cell.angle_beta   90.00
_cell.angle_gamma   90.00
#
_symmetry.space_group_name_H-M   'P 1'
#
loop_
_entity.id
_entity.type
_entity.pdbx_description
1 polymer ?
#
loop_
_entity_poly.entity_id
_entity_poly.type
_entity_poly.pdbx_seq_one_letter_code
_entity_poly.pdbx_strand_id
1 'polypeptide(L)' 'MLTGHERIIDILIRRDELTHEEARVQVEETVILINESVESGGSYCEVEDILAGELGLEMDYIFDLLLI' A
#
# COMPACT_ATOMS: atom_id res chain seq x y z
N MET A 1 -14.32 -12.26 -5.65
CA MET A 1 -14.01 -10.84 -5.54
C MET A 1 -12.70 -10.66 -4.77
N LEU A 2 -11.80 -9.85 -5.28
CA LEU A 2 -10.53 -9.62 -4.60
C LEU A 2 -10.71 -8.63 -3.46
N THR A 3 -9.96 -8.82 -2.37
CA THR A 3 -9.88 -7.83 -1.30
C THR A 3 -9.07 -6.63 -1.81
N GLY A 4 -9.10 -5.52 -1.07
CA GLY A 4 -8.28 -4.35 -1.42
C GLY A 4 -6.80 -4.68 -1.49
N HIS A 5 -6.29 -5.44 -0.53
CA HIS A 5 -4.88 -5.85 -0.51
C HIS A 5 -4.54 -6.74 -1.71
N GLU A 6 -5.42 -7.66 -2.05
CA GLU A 6 -5.18 -8.54 -3.19
C GLU A 6 -5.14 -7.78 -4.51
N ARG A 7 -5.95 -6.74 -4.66
CA ARG A 7 -5.92 -5.90 -5.86
C ARG A 7 -4.58 -5.20 -6.01
N ILE A 8 -4.05 -4.68 -4.92
CA ILE A 8 -2.76 -4.01 -4.93
C ILE A 8 -1.63 -5.01 -5.18
N ILE A 9 -1.69 -6.17 -4.54
CA ILE A 9 -0.72 -7.25 -4.78
C ILE A 9 -0.71 -7.62 -6.27
N ASP A 10 -1.88 -7.76 -6.88
CA ASP A 10 -2.00 -8.09 -8.29
C ASP A 10 -1.37 -7.01 -9.18
N ILE A 11 -1.60 -5.74 -8.85
CA ILE A 11 -0.99 -4.62 -9.57
C ILE A 11 0.54 -4.70 -9.51
N LEU A 12 1.09 -4.95 -8.33
CA LEU A 12 2.53 -5.03 -8.15
C LEU A 12 3.14 -6.19 -8.92
N ILE A 13 2.46 -7.33 -8.92
CA ILE A 13 2.91 -8.51 -9.67
C ILE A 13 3.00 -8.18 -11.15
N ARG A 14 1.98 -7.55 -11.70
CA ARG A 14 1.92 -7.23 -13.13
C ARG A 14 2.85 -6.11 -13.54
N ARG A 15 2.93 -5.06 -12.71
CA ARG A 15 3.71 -3.88 -13.04
C ARG A 15 5.20 -4.07 -12.81
N ASP A 16 5.54 -4.66 -11.65
CA ASP A 16 6.93 -4.75 -11.20
C ASP A 16 7.52 -6.16 -11.33
N GLU A 17 6.75 -7.09 -11.89
CA GLU A 17 7.17 -8.48 -12.09
C GLU A 17 7.60 -9.17 -10.79
N LEU A 18 6.95 -8.83 -9.68
CA LEU A 18 7.21 -9.46 -8.38
C LEU A 18 6.50 -10.79 -8.26
N THR A 19 7.03 -11.66 -7.39
CA THR A 19 6.28 -12.85 -6.99
C THR A 19 5.13 -12.41 -6.07
N HIS A 20 4.14 -13.28 -5.90
CA HIS A 20 3.02 -13.01 -5.01
C HIS A 20 3.51 -12.72 -3.60
N GLU A 21 4.48 -13.48 -3.12
CA GLU A 21 5.02 -13.28 -1.77
C GLU A 21 5.76 -11.95 -1.61
N GLU A 22 6.56 -11.58 -2.60
CA GLU A 22 7.26 -10.31 -2.58
C GLU A 22 6.29 -9.14 -2.56
N ALA A 23 5.25 -9.20 -3.39
CA ALA A 23 4.24 -8.17 -3.44
C ALA A 23 3.47 -8.08 -2.12
N ARG A 24 3.12 -9.23 -1.54
CA ARG A 24 2.40 -9.28 -0.26
C ARG A 24 3.21 -8.63 0.86
N VAL A 25 4.49 -8.97 0.96
CA VAL A 25 5.37 -8.39 1.97
C VAL A 25 5.47 -6.88 1.81
N GLN A 26 5.61 -6.41 0.58
CA GLN A 26 5.71 -4.98 0.32
C GLN A 26 4.44 -4.24 0.72
N VAL A 27 3.27 -4.82 0.44
CA VAL A 27 1.99 -4.24 0.85
C VAL A 27 1.88 -4.20 2.37
N GLU A 28 2.24 -5.27 3.05
CA GLU A 28 2.19 -5.33 4.51
C GLU A 28 3.10 -4.30 5.15
N GLU A 29 4.32 -4.15 4.66
CA GLU A 29 5.25 -3.15 5.18
C GLU A 29 4.72 -1.74 4.97
N THR A 30 4.11 -1.49 3.83
CA THR A 30 3.52 -0.18 3.53
C THR A 30 2.38 0.14 4.48
N VAL A 31 1.52 -0.83 4.76
CA VAL A 31 0.42 -0.65 5.71
C VAL A 31 0.95 -0.30 7.10
N ILE A 32 2.01 -0.97 7.54
CA ILE A 32 2.64 -0.68 8.83
C ILE A 32 3.15 0.75 8.87
N LEU A 33 3.85 1.19 7.83
CA LEU A 33 4.38 2.55 7.75
C LEU A 33 3.27 3.59 7.79
N ILE A 34 2.19 3.35 7.06
CA ILE A 34 1.04 4.26 7.05
C ILE A 34 0.41 4.35 8.44
N ASN A 35 0.20 3.22 9.09
CA ASN A 35 -0.38 3.19 10.43
C ASN A 35 0.51 3.90 11.45
N GLU A 36 1.81 3.70 11.38
CA GLU A 36 2.74 4.40 12.25
C GLU A 36 2.71 5.92 12.04
N SER A 37 2.63 6.34 10.79
CA SER A 37 2.53 7.77 10.47
C SER A 37 1.26 8.37 11.05
N VAL A 38 0.13 7.68 10.90
CA VAL A 38 -1.14 8.15 11.42
C VAL A 38 -1.12 8.21 12.95
N GLU A 39 -0.58 7.21 13.60
CA GLU A 39 -0.50 7.15 15.06
C GLU A 39 0.39 8.23 15.64
N SER A 40 1.43 8.62 14.92
CA SER A 40 2.34 9.68 15.36
C SER A 40 1.85 11.08 14.99
N GLY A 41 0.64 11.19 14.47
CA GLY A 41 0.05 12.47 14.11
C GLY A 41 0.46 12.95 12.72
N GLY A 42 0.88 12.04 11.86
CA GLY A 42 1.27 12.37 10.50
C GLY A 42 0.13 12.94 9.67
N SER A 43 0.47 13.82 8.75
CA SER A 43 -0.51 14.48 7.91
C SER A 43 -0.94 13.58 6.76
N TYR A 44 -2.00 13.99 6.08
CA TYR A 44 -2.48 13.32 4.87
C TYR A 44 -1.37 13.27 3.80
N CYS A 45 -0.57 14.33 3.71
CA CYS A 45 0.54 14.38 2.75
C CYS A 45 1.60 13.32 3.03
N GLU A 46 1.87 13.02 4.30
CA GLU A 46 2.82 11.98 4.65
C GLU A 46 2.34 10.60 4.21
N VAL A 47 1.06 10.33 4.38
CA VAL A 47 0.46 9.08 3.92
C VAL A 47 0.57 8.95 2.41
N GLU A 48 0.29 10.03 1.70
CA GLU A 48 0.42 10.07 0.24
C GLU A 48 1.86 9.81 -0.19
N ASP A 49 2.82 10.43 0.49
CA ASP A 49 4.24 10.23 0.18
C ASP A 49 4.68 8.78 0.42
N ILE A 50 4.21 8.16 1.48
CA ILE A 50 4.52 6.76 1.77
C ILE A 50 3.95 5.87 0.66
N LEU A 51 2.70 6.08 0.31
CA LEU A 51 2.04 5.27 -0.70
C LEU A 51 2.74 5.42 -2.06
N ALA A 52 3.06 6.63 -2.46
CA ALA A 52 3.75 6.89 -3.72
C ALA A 52 5.18 6.36 -3.70
N GLY A 53 5.90 6.54 -2.59
CA GLY A 53 7.29 6.13 -2.48
C GLY A 53 7.49 4.63 -2.36
N GLU A 54 6.63 3.95 -1.61
CA GLU A 54 6.77 2.52 -1.38
C GLU A 54 6.13 1.68 -2.49
N LEU A 55 4.96 2.06 -2.95
CA LEU A 55 4.22 1.29 -3.94
C LEU A 55 4.08 1.98 -5.30
N GLY A 56 4.38 3.26 -5.37
CA GLY A 56 4.21 4.01 -6.61
C GLY A 56 2.74 4.13 -7.04
N LEU A 57 1.83 4.15 -6.07
CA LEU A 57 0.40 4.21 -6.32
C LEU A 57 -0.17 5.58 -5.94
N GLU A 58 -1.29 5.92 -6.57
CA GLU A 58 -2.00 7.14 -6.25
C GLU A 58 -2.77 7.00 -4.94
N MET A 59 -3.16 8.14 -4.36
CA MET A 59 -3.88 8.17 -3.09
C MET A 59 -5.21 7.44 -3.14
N ASP A 60 -5.80 7.27 -4.30
CA ASP A 60 -7.06 6.53 -4.47
C ASP A 60 -6.97 5.11 -3.94
N TYR A 61 -5.78 4.54 -3.92
CA TYR A 61 -5.57 3.18 -3.44
C TYR A 61 -5.50 3.06 -1.92
N ILE A 62 -5.52 4.18 -1.20
CA ILE A 62 -5.44 4.16 0.25
C ILE A 62 -6.62 3.38 0.86
N PHE A 63 -7.78 3.49 0.26
CA PHE A 63 -8.96 2.78 0.74
C PHE A 63 -8.80 1.27 0.58
N ASP A 64 -8.14 0.83 -0.47
CA ASP A 64 -7.86 -0.58 -0.68
C ASP A 64 -6.88 -1.13 0.36
N LEU A 65 -6.00 -0.29 0.89
CA LEU A 65 -5.04 -0.70 1.90
C LEU A 65 -5.62 -0.70 3.31
N LEU A 66 -6.45 0.29 3.64
CA LEU A 66 -6.92 0.50 5.00
C LEU A 66 -8.32 -0.03 5.28
N LEU A 67 -9.16 -0.14 4.27
CA LEU A 67 -10.51 -0.66 4.41
C LEU A 67 -10.52 -2.15 4.06
N ILE A 68 -10.37 -2.95 5.06
CA ILE A 68 -10.35 -4.40 4.91
C ILE A 68 -11.73 -4.95 5.23
#